data_33da14bcfa0fccf1b7146ee796e816cb
#
_entry.id   33da14bcfa0fccf1b7146ee796e816cb
#
_cell.length_a   1.000
_cell.length_b   1.000
_cell.length_c   1.000
_cell.angle_alpha   90.00
_cell.angle_beta   90.00
_cell.angle_gamma   90.00
#
_symmetry.space_group_name_H-M   'P 1'
#
loop_
_entity.id
_entity.type
_entity.pdbx_description
1 polymer ?
#
loop_
_entity_poly.entity_id
_entity_poly.type
_entity_poly.pdbx_seq_one_letter_code
_entity_poly.pdbx_strand_id
1 'polypeptide(L)'
;MAHIDVFKGWADSLRSDIEAYKSLLESSKADDHSRKLAGAALLYLVSRMDLIPDWNEGIGVIDDVMILRVCAQLTQSHDRGALPTQAEISLERMANEADKIVQFLGSSLYDKLKAHAAKLAEQAVKGRSPAQLMEDAAMRKALYSELEDELKRSVPIVVNDPTDAELRLKAYLTHKLQ
;
A
#
# COMPACT_ATOMS: atom_id res chain seq x y z
N MET A 1 -8.33 5.40 21.15
CA MET A 1 -8.18 4.21 20.29
C MET A 1 -6.70 4.01 19.95
N ALA A 2 -6.19 2.80 20.16
CA ALA A 2 -4.81 2.50 19.82
C ALA A 2 -4.58 2.60 18.30
N HIS A 3 -3.37 2.96 17.87
CA HIS A 3 -3.03 3.07 16.45
C HIS A 3 -3.28 1.75 15.71
N ILE A 4 -2.95 0.62 16.34
CA ILE A 4 -3.14 -0.69 15.74
C ILE A 4 -4.60 -0.96 15.38
N ASP A 5 -5.54 -0.46 16.16
CA ASP A 5 -6.97 -0.61 15.87
C ASP A 5 -7.38 0.22 14.64
N VAL A 6 -6.79 1.40 14.47
CA VAL A 6 -6.99 2.22 13.28
C VAL A 6 -6.48 1.47 12.05
N PHE A 7 -5.26 0.93 12.13
CA PHE A 7 -4.64 0.21 11.00
C PHE A 7 -5.42 -1.06 10.63
N LYS A 8 -5.94 -1.78 11.62
CA LYS A 8 -6.82 -2.93 11.38
C LYS A 8 -8.06 -2.53 10.57
N GLY A 9 -8.66 -1.42 10.94
CA GLY A 9 -9.87 -0.91 10.26
C GLY A 9 -9.65 -0.60 8.79
N TRP A 10 -8.41 -0.28 8.40
CA TRP A 10 -8.09 0.02 7.00
C TRP A 10 -8.25 -1.19 6.07
N ALA A 11 -8.20 -2.39 6.61
CA ALA A 11 -8.43 -3.59 5.81
C ALA A 11 -9.87 -3.66 5.27
N ASP A 12 -10.81 -2.98 5.92
CA ASP A 12 -12.22 -2.99 5.52
C ASP A 12 -12.47 -2.29 4.18
N SER A 13 -11.58 -1.38 3.77
CA SER A 13 -11.68 -0.66 2.50
C SER A 13 -10.75 -1.22 1.42
N LEU A 14 -10.10 -2.35 1.65
CA LEU A 14 -9.06 -2.87 0.78
C LEU A 14 -9.52 -3.04 -0.67
N ARG A 15 -10.73 -3.57 -0.89
CA ARG A 15 -11.25 -3.76 -2.24
C ARG A 15 -11.40 -2.44 -3.00
N SER A 16 -11.98 -1.42 -2.37
CA SER A 16 -12.15 -0.11 -3.01
C SER A 16 -10.80 0.59 -3.21
N ASP A 17 -9.86 0.38 -2.31
CA ASP A 17 -8.51 0.94 -2.42
C ASP A 17 -7.76 0.33 -3.60
N ILE A 18 -7.87 -0.97 -3.79
CA ILE A 18 -7.30 -1.67 -4.96
C ILE A 18 -7.91 -1.13 -6.26
N GLU A 19 -9.23 -0.96 -6.30
CA GLU A 19 -9.91 -0.43 -7.50
C GLU A 19 -9.42 0.98 -7.84
N ALA A 20 -9.17 1.82 -6.84
CA ALA A 20 -8.62 3.16 -7.04
C ALA A 20 -7.23 3.11 -7.68
N TYR A 21 -6.37 2.21 -7.22
CA TYR A 21 -5.04 2.05 -7.79
C TYR A 21 -5.06 1.45 -9.20
N LYS A 22 -5.99 0.54 -9.48
CA LYS A 22 -6.18 0.04 -10.86
C LYS A 22 -6.55 1.19 -11.80
N SER A 23 -7.46 2.04 -11.39
CA SER A 23 -7.89 3.22 -12.18
C SER A 23 -6.70 4.15 -12.45
N LEU A 24 -5.87 4.40 -11.43
CA LEU A 24 -4.70 5.26 -11.57
C LEU A 24 -3.66 4.63 -12.49
N LEU A 25 -3.38 3.35 -12.34
CA LEU A 25 -2.42 2.61 -13.17
C LEU A 25 -2.81 2.64 -14.65
N GLU A 26 -4.09 2.53 -14.95
CA GLU A 26 -4.60 2.48 -16.32
C GLU A 26 -4.91 3.85 -16.90
N SER A 27 -4.79 4.93 -16.12
CA SER A 27 -5.09 6.27 -16.60
C SER A 27 -4.05 6.76 -17.60
N SER A 28 -4.50 7.04 -18.82
CA SER A 28 -3.62 7.61 -19.86
C SER A 28 -3.27 9.07 -19.60
N LYS A 29 -3.98 9.74 -18.69
CA LYS A 29 -3.81 11.17 -18.39
C LYS A 29 -2.99 11.43 -17.13
N ALA A 30 -2.80 10.43 -16.28
CA ALA A 30 -1.95 10.54 -15.11
C ALA A 30 -0.48 10.57 -15.55
N ASP A 31 0.36 11.25 -14.76
CA ASP A 31 1.79 11.22 -15.05
C ASP A 31 2.38 9.82 -14.77
N ASP A 32 3.54 9.54 -15.37
CA ASP A 32 4.19 8.24 -15.25
C ASP A 32 4.53 7.90 -13.81
N HIS A 33 4.92 8.88 -13.03
CA HIS A 33 5.29 8.64 -11.63
C HIS A 33 4.10 8.22 -10.79
N SER A 34 2.95 8.88 -10.96
CA SER A 34 1.69 8.47 -10.29
C SER A 34 1.30 7.05 -10.68
N ARG A 35 1.40 6.71 -11.96
CA ARG A 35 1.06 5.36 -12.44
C ARG A 35 2.02 4.31 -11.89
N LYS A 36 3.31 4.62 -11.77
CA LYS A 36 4.30 3.72 -11.17
C LYS A 36 4.04 3.49 -9.69
N LEU A 37 3.64 4.54 -8.95
CA LEU A 37 3.24 4.40 -7.56
C LEU A 37 2.03 3.48 -7.41
N ALA A 38 1.06 3.59 -8.30
CA ALA A 38 -0.09 2.69 -8.32
C ALA A 38 0.33 1.24 -8.55
N GLY A 39 1.20 1.01 -9.53
CA GLY A 39 1.74 -0.31 -9.80
C GLY A 39 2.51 -0.89 -8.62
N ALA A 40 3.32 -0.05 -7.97
CA ALA A 40 4.09 -0.44 -6.79
C ALA A 40 3.18 -0.86 -5.64
N ALA A 41 2.13 -0.09 -5.37
CA ALA A 41 1.17 -0.40 -4.32
C ALA A 41 0.49 -1.75 -4.55
N LEU A 42 0.07 -2.00 -5.79
CA LEU A 42 -0.60 -3.27 -6.15
C LEU A 42 0.36 -4.46 -6.11
N LEU A 43 1.60 -4.30 -6.59
CA LEU A 43 2.60 -5.35 -6.54
C LEU A 43 2.97 -5.70 -5.09
N TYR A 44 2.99 -4.71 -4.21
CA TYR A 44 3.30 -4.94 -2.80
C TYR A 44 2.29 -5.90 -2.16
N LEU A 45 1.01 -5.75 -2.48
CA LEU A 45 -0.05 -6.59 -1.92
C LEU A 45 0.10 -8.07 -2.25
N VAL A 46 0.66 -8.40 -3.41
CA VAL A 46 0.88 -9.79 -3.84
C VAL A 46 2.31 -10.26 -3.61
N SER A 47 3.18 -9.37 -3.15
CA SER A 47 4.58 -9.71 -2.86
C SER A 47 4.68 -10.44 -1.52
N ARG A 48 5.58 -11.41 -1.47
CA ARG A 48 5.93 -12.08 -0.22
C ARG A 48 7.19 -11.51 0.44
N MET A 49 7.74 -10.43 -0.14
CA MET A 49 8.91 -9.73 0.36
C MET A 49 8.51 -8.48 1.15
N ASP A 50 7.52 -8.63 2.01
CA ASP A 50 6.92 -7.54 2.78
C ASP A 50 7.84 -7.08 3.90
N LEU A 51 7.60 -5.85 4.40
CA LEU A 51 8.31 -5.30 5.55
C LEU A 51 8.07 -6.14 6.80
N ILE A 52 6.89 -6.73 6.91
CA ILE A 52 6.50 -7.61 8.00
C ILE A 52 6.17 -8.97 7.40
N PRO A 53 6.74 -10.08 7.91
CA PRO A 53 6.40 -11.40 7.39
C PRO A 53 4.91 -11.73 7.54
N ASP A 54 4.26 -12.22 6.47
CA ASP A 54 2.83 -12.56 6.46
C ASP A 54 2.45 -13.60 7.50
N TRP A 55 3.39 -14.47 7.88
CA TRP A 55 3.16 -15.48 8.92
C TRP A 55 3.13 -14.88 10.34
N ASN A 56 3.45 -13.59 10.50
CA ASN A 56 3.43 -12.95 11.80
C ASN A 56 1.98 -12.59 12.17
N GLU A 57 1.39 -13.43 12.99
CA GLU A 57 -0.02 -13.32 13.35
C GLU A 57 -0.38 -11.96 13.93
N GLY A 58 -1.47 -11.41 13.46
CA GLY A 58 -2.06 -10.16 13.94
C GLY A 58 -1.47 -8.89 13.33
N ILE A 59 -0.24 -8.92 12.81
CA ILE A 59 0.39 -7.71 12.23
C ILE A 59 0.95 -7.93 10.82
N GLY A 60 0.95 -9.16 10.32
CA GLY A 60 1.62 -9.52 9.06
C GLY A 60 1.03 -8.88 7.80
N VAL A 61 -0.19 -8.33 7.87
CA VAL A 61 -0.85 -7.66 6.74
C VAL A 61 -1.02 -6.16 6.94
N ILE A 62 -0.56 -5.62 8.08
CA ILE A 62 -0.72 -4.20 8.40
C ILE A 62 0.18 -3.34 7.51
N ASP A 63 1.37 -3.82 7.19
CA ASP A 63 2.28 -3.11 6.29
C ASP A 63 1.67 -2.90 4.90
N ASP A 64 0.87 -3.83 4.41
CA ASP A 64 0.16 -3.69 3.13
C ASP A 64 -0.72 -2.45 3.12
N VAL A 65 -1.57 -2.30 4.13
CA VAL A 65 -2.49 -1.15 4.21
C VAL A 65 -1.74 0.16 4.47
N MET A 66 -0.61 0.10 5.16
CA MET A 66 0.26 1.26 5.36
C MET A 66 0.90 1.71 4.06
N ILE A 67 1.45 0.79 3.27
CA ILE A 67 2.07 1.10 1.97
C ILE A 67 1.06 1.71 1.01
N LEU A 68 -0.18 1.20 0.99
CA LEU A 68 -1.25 1.80 0.17
C LEU A 68 -1.44 3.29 0.53
N ARG A 69 -1.43 3.64 1.80
CA ARG A 69 -1.63 5.02 2.24
C ARG A 69 -0.42 5.90 1.92
N VAL A 70 0.77 5.39 2.12
CA VAL A 70 2.01 6.13 1.79
C VAL A 70 2.08 6.41 0.29
N CYS A 71 1.79 5.42 -0.55
CA CYS A 71 1.75 5.62 -2.01
C CYS A 71 0.70 6.67 -2.40
N ALA A 72 -0.48 6.65 -1.79
CA ALA A 72 -1.51 7.64 -2.04
C ALA A 72 -1.04 9.06 -1.68
N GLN A 73 -0.38 9.21 -0.55
CA GLN A 73 0.20 10.50 -0.15
C GLN A 73 1.24 10.99 -1.16
N LEU A 74 2.10 10.09 -1.63
CA LEU A 74 3.12 10.43 -2.61
C LEU A 74 2.51 10.90 -3.94
N THR A 75 1.34 10.37 -4.33
CA THR A 75 0.68 10.81 -5.57
C THR A 75 0.13 12.23 -5.48
N GLN A 76 -0.03 12.81 -4.29
CA GLN A 76 -0.56 14.16 -4.12
C GLN A 76 0.33 15.23 -4.75
N SER A 77 1.63 14.97 -4.87
CA SER A 77 2.59 15.90 -5.50
C SER A 77 2.77 15.65 -7.00
N HIS A 78 1.96 14.76 -7.59
CA HIS A 78 2.02 14.41 -9.01
C HIS A 78 0.64 14.55 -9.65
N ASP A 79 0.61 14.56 -10.97
CA ASP A 79 -0.64 14.65 -11.73
C ASP A 79 -1.29 13.26 -11.86
N ARG A 80 -2.42 13.09 -11.20
CA ARG A 80 -3.20 11.85 -11.26
C ARG A 80 -4.16 11.81 -12.46
N GLY A 81 -4.25 12.90 -13.21
CA GLY A 81 -5.20 13.01 -14.31
C GLY A 81 -6.64 13.04 -13.82
N ALA A 82 -7.57 12.87 -14.75
CA ALA A 82 -8.99 12.78 -14.43
C ALA A 82 -9.34 11.32 -14.16
N LEU A 83 -9.64 10.99 -12.92
CA LEU A 83 -10.02 9.65 -12.49
C LEU A 83 -11.52 9.57 -12.20
N PRO A 84 -12.11 8.36 -12.19
CA PRO A 84 -13.47 8.19 -11.70
C PRO A 84 -13.59 8.76 -10.28
N THR A 85 -14.74 9.34 -9.97
CA THR A 85 -14.98 10.02 -8.67
C THR A 85 -14.64 9.12 -7.48
N GLN A 86 -15.04 7.85 -7.51
CA GLN A 86 -14.76 6.92 -6.42
C GLN A 86 -13.26 6.68 -6.23
N ALA A 87 -12.50 6.63 -7.31
CA ALA A 87 -11.04 6.47 -7.24
C ALA A 87 -10.40 7.70 -6.59
N GLU A 88 -10.82 8.91 -6.98
CA GLU A 88 -10.34 10.14 -6.37
C GLU A 88 -10.65 10.20 -4.88
N ILE A 89 -11.87 9.85 -4.49
CA ILE A 89 -12.29 9.82 -3.09
C ILE A 89 -11.41 8.84 -2.29
N SER A 90 -11.19 7.64 -2.82
CA SER A 90 -10.37 6.63 -2.14
C SER A 90 -8.91 7.07 -1.98
N LEU A 91 -8.32 7.65 -3.03
CA LEU A 91 -6.93 8.12 -2.98
C LEU A 91 -6.76 9.28 -1.99
N GLU A 92 -7.69 10.24 -1.99
CA GLU A 92 -7.65 11.36 -1.03
C GLU A 92 -7.82 10.87 0.41
N ARG A 93 -8.75 9.94 0.63
CA ARG A 93 -8.95 9.34 1.95
C ARG A 93 -7.68 8.63 2.43
N MET A 94 -7.08 7.80 1.60
CA MET A 94 -5.85 7.07 1.96
C MET A 94 -4.70 8.04 2.25
N ALA A 95 -4.55 9.09 1.44
CA ALA A 95 -3.52 10.09 1.65
C ALA A 95 -3.69 10.81 3.00
N ASN A 96 -4.92 11.14 3.36
CA ASN A 96 -5.22 11.75 4.66
C ASN A 96 -4.99 10.77 5.81
N GLU A 97 -5.34 9.51 5.63
CA GLU A 97 -5.11 8.45 6.62
C GLU A 97 -3.62 8.23 6.91
N ALA A 98 -2.73 8.56 5.97
CA ALA A 98 -1.29 8.45 6.17
C ALA A 98 -0.79 9.29 7.36
N ASP A 99 -1.51 10.35 7.73
CA ASP A 99 -1.17 11.15 8.91
C ASP A 99 -1.16 10.33 10.20
N LYS A 100 -1.98 9.29 10.28
CA LYS A 100 -1.99 8.37 11.42
C LYS A 100 -0.71 7.54 11.50
N ILE A 101 -0.12 7.24 10.34
CA ILE A 101 1.18 6.54 10.29
C ILE A 101 2.28 7.46 10.82
N VAL A 102 2.25 8.73 10.42
CA VAL A 102 3.20 9.74 10.92
C VAL A 102 3.12 9.85 12.44
N GLN A 103 1.91 9.94 12.99
CA GLN A 103 1.68 10.01 14.44
C GLN A 103 2.25 8.80 15.16
N PHE A 104 2.11 7.63 14.57
CA PHE A 104 2.58 6.37 15.15
C PHE A 104 4.11 6.21 15.08
N LEU A 105 4.70 6.45 13.91
CA LEU A 105 6.12 6.23 13.67
C LEU A 105 7.03 7.39 14.06
N GLY A 106 6.50 8.61 14.05
CA GLY A 106 7.30 9.82 14.08
C GLY A 106 7.83 10.18 12.69
N SER A 107 8.21 11.43 12.49
CA SER A 107 8.60 11.95 11.17
C SER A 107 9.82 11.27 10.58
N SER A 108 10.83 10.96 11.39
CA SER A 108 12.07 10.35 10.91
C SER A 108 11.86 8.97 10.31
N LEU A 109 11.16 8.09 11.02
CA LEU A 109 10.89 6.74 10.53
C LEU A 109 9.87 6.76 9.39
N TYR A 110 8.92 7.68 9.44
CA TYR A 110 7.96 7.86 8.35
C TYR A 110 8.65 8.30 7.06
N ASP A 111 9.63 9.20 7.13
CA ASP A 111 10.41 9.60 5.95
C ASP A 111 11.13 8.41 5.32
N LYS A 112 11.64 7.49 6.14
CA LYS A 112 12.25 6.25 5.64
C LYS A 112 11.22 5.35 4.96
N LEU A 113 10.02 5.27 5.50
CA LEU A 113 8.92 4.51 4.90
C LEU A 113 8.52 5.11 3.55
N LYS A 114 8.42 6.43 3.46
CA LYS A 114 8.16 7.14 2.19
C LYS A 114 9.25 6.85 1.15
N ALA A 115 10.51 6.91 1.56
CA ALA A 115 11.63 6.62 0.66
C ALA A 115 11.57 5.17 0.17
N HIS A 116 11.20 4.24 1.04
CA HIS A 116 11.01 2.84 0.66
C HIS A 116 9.89 2.68 -0.38
N ALA A 117 8.74 3.31 -0.15
CA ALA A 117 7.62 3.26 -1.10
C ALA A 117 8.00 3.88 -2.46
N ALA A 118 8.73 4.99 -2.44
CA ALA A 118 9.21 5.64 -3.67
C ALA A 118 10.15 4.72 -4.46
N LYS A 119 11.00 3.96 -3.79
CA LYS A 119 11.88 2.98 -4.44
C LYS A 119 11.09 1.85 -5.08
N LEU A 120 10.01 1.40 -4.45
CA LEU A 120 9.17 0.34 -4.99
C LEU A 120 8.60 0.72 -6.37
N ALA A 121 8.37 2.01 -6.61
CA ALA A 121 7.87 2.50 -7.90
C ALA A 121 8.88 2.27 -9.04
N GLU A 122 10.15 2.15 -8.72
CA GLU A 122 11.24 2.00 -9.71
C GLU A 122 11.86 0.59 -9.72
N GLN A 123 11.33 -0.35 -8.94
CA GLN A 123 11.92 -1.68 -8.80
C GLN A 123 11.02 -2.77 -9.37
N ALA A 124 11.66 -3.81 -9.93
CA ALA A 124 10.96 -5.02 -10.32
C ALA A 124 10.79 -5.95 -9.11
N VAL A 125 9.63 -6.60 -9.04
CA VAL A 125 9.32 -7.62 -8.04
C VAL A 125 8.92 -8.89 -8.79
N LYS A 126 9.73 -9.94 -8.65
CA LYS A 126 9.50 -11.23 -9.33
C LYS A 126 9.33 -11.07 -10.85
N GLY A 127 10.20 -10.27 -11.44
CA GLY A 127 10.20 -10.05 -12.89
C GLY A 127 9.15 -9.07 -13.41
N ARG A 128 8.41 -8.39 -12.53
CA ARG A 128 7.41 -7.39 -12.90
C ARG A 128 7.80 -6.04 -12.29
N SER A 129 7.83 -5.00 -13.11
CA SER A 129 8.05 -3.63 -12.64
C SER A 129 6.79 -2.80 -12.82
N PRO A 130 6.61 -1.73 -12.05
CA PRO A 130 5.51 -0.79 -12.28
C PRO A 130 5.51 -0.23 -13.72
N ALA A 131 6.68 0.07 -14.28
CA ALA A 131 6.79 0.56 -15.65
C ALA A 131 6.23 -0.46 -16.67
N GLN A 132 6.53 -1.75 -16.50
CA GLN A 132 5.99 -2.80 -17.37
C GLN A 132 4.47 -2.93 -17.23
N LEU A 133 3.94 -2.78 -16.02
CA LEU A 133 2.50 -2.81 -15.78
C LEU A 133 1.76 -1.69 -16.51
N MET A 134 2.40 -0.55 -16.69
CA MET A 134 1.79 0.58 -17.41
C MET A 134 1.53 0.25 -18.88
N GLU A 135 2.36 -0.58 -19.48
CA GLU A 135 2.34 -0.83 -20.94
C GLU A 135 1.79 -2.21 -21.31
N ASP A 136 1.86 -3.17 -20.42
CA ASP A 136 1.50 -4.57 -20.68
C ASP A 136 0.14 -4.93 -20.07
N ALA A 137 -0.90 -4.93 -20.90
CA ALA A 137 -2.26 -5.25 -20.46
C ALA A 137 -2.39 -6.70 -19.95
N ALA A 138 -1.65 -7.64 -20.56
CA ALA A 138 -1.67 -9.04 -20.10
C ALA A 138 -1.04 -9.17 -18.72
N MET A 139 0.03 -8.45 -18.46
CA MET A 139 0.69 -8.44 -17.15
C MET A 139 -0.25 -7.83 -16.09
N ARG A 140 -0.96 -6.74 -16.42
CA ARG A 140 -1.97 -6.15 -15.53
C ARG A 140 -3.08 -7.15 -15.21
N LYS A 141 -3.59 -7.85 -16.22
CA LYS A 141 -4.65 -8.84 -16.02
C LYS A 141 -4.22 -9.96 -15.09
N ALA A 142 -2.99 -10.44 -15.24
CA ALA A 142 -2.43 -11.47 -14.35
C ALA A 142 -2.33 -10.95 -12.92
N LEU A 143 -1.84 -9.73 -12.73
CA LEU A 143 -1.76 -9.10 -11.42
C LEU A 143 -3.14 -8.94 -10.78
N TYR A 144 -4.13 -8.51 -11.55
CA TYR A 144 -5.50 -8.31 -11.03
C TYR A 144 -6.12 -9.63 -10.58
N SER A 145 -5.82 -10.73 -11.27
CA SER A 145 -6.24 -12.07 -10.86
C SER A 145 -5.61 -12.48 -9.54
N GLU A 146 -4.31 -12.20 -9.36
CA GLU A 146 -3.62 -12.45 -8.09
C GLU A 146 -4.22 -11.63 -6.95
N LEU A 147 -4.57 -10.36 -7.21
CA LEU A 147 -5.20 -9.49 -6.21
C LEU A 147 -6.57 -10.03 -5.79
N GLU A 148 -7.37 -10.54 -6.72
CA GLU A 148 -8.64 -11.19 -6.39
C GLU A 148 -8.43 -12.41 -5.51
N ASP A 149 -7.41 -13.22 -5.79
CA ASP A 149 -7.08 -14.38 -4.96
C ASP A 149 -6.66 -13.95 -3.55
N GLU A 150 -5.89 -12.87 -3.43
CA GLU A 150 -5.51 -12.32 -2.11
C GLU A 150 -6.73 -11.83 -1.33
N LEU A 151 -7.66 -11.14 -1.99
CA LEU A 151 -8.89 -10.67 -1.36
C LEU A 151 -9.75 -11.84 -0.86
N LYS A 152 -9.81 -12.94 -1.61
CA LYS A 152 -10.57 -14.14 -1.22
C LYS A 152 -9.93 -14.88 -0.06
N ARG A 153 -8.60 -14.83 0.06
CA ARG A 153 -7.86 -15.49 1.16
C ARG A 153 -7.74 -14.61 2.40
N SER A 154 -8.15 -13.34 2.29
CA SER A 154 -8.07 -12.40 3.40
C SER A 154 -8.84 -12.91 4.61
N VAL A 155 -8.19 -12.89 5.75
CA VAL A 155 -8.80 -13.23 7.05
C VAL A 155 -8.81 -12.00 7.94
N PRO A 156 -9.75 -11.92 8.89
CA PRO A 156 -9.77 -10.79 9.83
C PRO A 156 -8.45 -10.69 10.61
N ILE A 157 -7.97 -9.47 10.76
CA ILE A 157 -6.79 -9.20 11.58
C ILE A 157 -7.21 -9.30 13.05
N VAL A 158 -6.62 -10.23 13.78
CA VAL A 158 -6.89 -10.43 15.21
C VAL A 158 -5.67 -9.97 16.00
N VAL A 159 -5.89 -9.00 16.88
CA VAL A 159 -4.85 -8.48 17.78
C VAL A 159 -5.32 -8.68 19.21
N ASN A 160 -4.65 -9.57 19.95
CA ASN A 160 -5.01 -9.89 21.33
C ASN A 160 -4.44 -8.86 22.32
N ASP A 161 -3.26 -8.34 22.04
CA ASP A 161 -2.59 -7.33 22.87
C ASP A 161 -2.16 -6.16 21.98
N PRO A 162 -2.96 -5.07 21.93
CA PRO A 162 -2.64 -3.91 21.11
C PRO A 162 -1.28 -3.28 21.40
N THR A 163 -0.89 -3.20 22.67
CA THR A 163 0.39 -2.60 23.08
C THR A 163 1.57 -3.42 22.54
N ASP A 164 1.52 -4.74 22.70
CA ASP A 164 2.55 -5.64 22.21
C ASP A 164 2.61 -5.60 20.66
N ALA A 165 1.46 -5.61 20.01
CA ALA A 165 1.38 -5.55 18.55
C ALA A 165 2.02 -4.26 18.01
N GLU A 166 1.76 -3.11 18.63
CA GLU A 166 2.36 -1.84 18.24
C GLU A 166 3.87 -1.83 18.44
N LEU A 167 4.36 -2.38 19.54
CA LEU A 167 5.80 -2.49 19.78
C LEU A 167 6.48 -3.37 18.72
N ARG A 168 5.89 -4.51 18.41
CA ARG A 168 6.43 -5.42 17.39
C ARG A 168 6.41 -4.78 16.00
N LEU A 169 5.31 -4.14 15.63
CA LEU A 169 5.16 -3.45 14.35
C LEU A 169 6.24 -2.37 14.19
N LYS A 170 6.40 -1.54 15.20
CA LYS A 170 7.40 -0.46 15.18
C LYS A 170 8.83 -1.01 15.13
N ALA A 171 9.10 -2.09 15.86
CA ALA A 171 10.40 -2.74 15.85
C ALA A 171 10.76 -3.33 14.48
N TYR A 172 9.81 -4.01 13.83
CA TYR A 172 9.99 -4.54 12.47
C TYR A 172 10.30 -3.42 11.49
N LEU A 173 9.51 -2.35 11.50
CA LEU A 173 9.70 -1.23 10.59
C LEU A 173 11.04 -0.53 10.83
N THR A 174 11.42 -0.31 12.07
CA THR A 174 12.70 0.30 12.42
C THR A 174 13.86 -0.54 11.88
N HIS A 175 13.78 -1.85 12.03
CA HIS A 175 14.83 -2.76 11.57
C HIS A 175 14.89 -2.82 10.03
N LYS A 176 13.76 -2.93 9.37
CA LYS A 176 13.70 -3.12 7.92
C LYS A 176 14.00 -1.83 7.13
N LEU A 177 13.75 -0.67 7.71
CA LEU A 177 13.92 0.62 7.04
C LEU A 177 15.25 1.32 7.37
N GLN A 178 16.16 0.64 8.03
CA GLN A 178 17.49 1.19 8.32
C GLN A 178 18.31 1.47 7.06
#